data_f0870948da08b9ba7334fcd8544f85c4
#
_entry.id   f0870948da08b9ba7334fcd8544f85c4
#
_cell.length_a   1.000
_cell.length_b   1.000
_cell.length_c   1.000
_cell.angle_alpha   90.00
_cell.angle_beta   90.00
_cell.angle_gamma   90.00
#
_symmetry.space_group_name_H-M   'P 1'
#
loop_
_entity.id
_entity.type
_entity.pdbx_description
1 polymer ?
#
loop_
_entity_poly.entity_id
_entity_poly.type
_entity_poly.pdbx_seq_one_letter_code
_entity_poly.pdbx_strand_id
1 'polypeptide(L)' 'MKILLNNKSTLLDDGLTIKRLLYKIDIRHKYFAVEVNEQIIPKSNHESFLIEDGDKIEIVTAIGGG' A
#
# COMPACT_ATOMS: atom_id res chain seq x y z
N MET A 1 -10.97 5.62 7.82
CA MET A 1 -9.89 5.03 8.63
C MET A 1 -8.61 5.83 8.51
N LYS A 2 -7.76 5.71 9.49
CA LYS A 2 -6.49 6.41 9.51
C LYS A 2 -5.35 5.39 9.50
N ILE A 3 -4.43 5.57 8.58
CA ILE A 3 -3.27 4.68 8.43
C ILE A 3 -1.99 5.51 8.37
N LEU A 4 -0.86 4.81 8.43
CA LEU A 4 0.42 5.41 8.10
C LEU A 4 0.81 4.92 6.71
N LEU A 5 0.95 5.84 5.77
CA LEU A 5 1.38 5.51 4.42
C LEU A 5 2.75 6.13 4.19
N ASN A 6 3.77 5.28 4.11
CA ASN A 6 5.17 5.71 4.03
C ASN A 6 5.48 6.72 5.15
N ASN A 7 5.10 6.36 6.37
CA ASN A 7 5.27 7.16 7.59
C ASN A 7 4.47 8.46 7.62
N LYS A 8 3.51 8.62 6.73
CA LYS A 8 2.66 9.80 6.71
C LYS A 8 1.24 9.43 7.11
N SER A 9 0.69 10.13 8.10
CA SER A 9 -0.68 9.93 8.53
C SER A 9 -1.63 10.25 7.36
N THR A 10 -2.47 9.29 7.02
CA THR A 10 -3.32 9.39 5.84
C THR A 10 -4.72 8.90 6.17
N LEU A 11 -5.72 9.67 5.78
CA LEU A 11 -7.13 9.29 5.95
C LEU A 11 -7.62 8.61 4.69
N LEU A 12 -8.26 7.47 4.87
CA LEU A 12 -8.83 6.69 3.77
C LEU A 12 -10.26 6.30 4.11
N ASP A 13 -11.05 6.05 3.08
CA ASP A 13 -12.38 5.46 3.25
C ASP A 13 -12.25 4.03 3.78
N ASP A 14 -13.23 3.60 4.54
CA ASP A 14 -13.25 2.22 5.02
C ASP A 14 -13.51 1.27 3.86
N GLY A 15 -13.02 0.04 4.01
CA GLY A 15 -13.27 -1.01 3.03
C GLY A 15 -12.35 -0.99 1.83
N LEU A 16 -11.24 -0.25 1.88
CA LEU A 16 -10.29 -0.24 0.78
C LEU A 16 -9.38 -1.46 0.82
N THR A 17 -9.11 -2.01 -0.36
CA THR A 17 -8.08 -3.02 -0.54
C THR A 17 -6.77 -2.35 -0.91
N ILE A 18 -5.67 -3.12 -0.84
CA ILE A 18 -4.36 -2.62 -1.27
C ILE A 18 -4.45 -2.17 -2.73
N LYS A 19 -5.09 -2.97 -3.58
CA LYS A 19 -5.21 -2.61 -4.99
C LYS A 19 -5.90 -1.27 -5.19
N ARG A 20 -6.98 -1.01 -4.46
CA ARG A 20 -7.70 0.26 -4.55
C ARG A 20 -6.87 1.42 -4.06
N LEU A 21 -6.11 1.21 -2.98
CA LEU A 21 -5.20 2.23 -2.49
C LEU A 21 -4.17 2.61 -3.54
N LEU A 22 -3.54 1.61 -4.16
CA LEU A 22 -2.54 1.86 -5.20
C LEU A 22 -3.12 2.63 -6.36
N TYR A 23 -4.36 2.33 -6.71
CA TYR A 23 -5.05 3.05 -7.77
C TYR A 23 -5.28 4.52 -7.40
N LYS A 24 -5.69 4.77 -6.14
CA LYS A 24 -5.96 6.13 -5.67
C LYS A 24 -4.72 7.01 -5.65
N ILE A 25 -3.58 6.45 -5.25
CA ILE A 25 -2.34 7.22 -5.17
C ILE A 25 -1.59 7.25 -6.50
N ASP A 26 -2.14 6.61 -7.53
CA ASP A 26 -1.62 6.67 -8.89
C ASP A 26 -0.15 6.26 -8.98
N ILE A 27 0.13 5.05 -8.50
CA ILE A 27 1.49 4.50 -8.57
C ILE A 27 1.89 4.33 -10.02
N ARG A 28 2.99 4.96 -10.41
CA ARG A 28 3.49 4.93 -11.78
C ARG A 28 4.74 4.09 -11.94
N HIS A 29 5.30 3.61 -10.85
CA HIS A 29 6.47 2.74 -10.92
C HIS A 29 6.05 1.35 -11.37
N LYS A 30 6.80 0.82 -12.30
CA LYS A 30 6.54 -0.52 -12.81
C LYS A 30 6.84 -1.60 -11.77
N TYR A 31 7.86 -1.36 -10.97
CA TYR A 31 8.29 -2.32 -9.95
C TYR A 31 8.18 -1.69 -8.58
N PHE A 32 7.41 -2.31 -7.74
CA PHE A 32 7.25 -1.87 -6.35
C PHE A 32 6.82 -3.05 -5.50
N ALA A 33 7.02 -2.91 -4.20
CA ALA A 33 6.54 -3.88 -3.22
C ALA A 33 5.68 -3.14 -2.19
N VAL A 34 4.70 -3.83 -1.65
CA VAL A 34 3.84 -3.28 -0.61
C VAL A 34 4.04 -4.08 0.67
N GLU A 35 4.28 -3.37 1.76
CA GLU A 35 4.37 -3.96 3.09
C GLU A 35 3.24 -3.42 3.95
N VAL A 36 2.62 -4.31 4.70
CA VAL A 36 1.62 -3.93 5.69
C VAL A 36 2.10 -4.47 7.03
N ASN A 37 2.32 -3.55 7.97
CA ASN A 37 2.81 -3.89 9.31
C ASN A 37 4.07 -4.77 9.22
N GLU A 38 5.00 -4.36 8.35
CA GLU A 38 6.32 -4.99 8.14
C GLU A 38 6.26 -6.35 7.47
N GLN A 39 5.12 -6.71 6.88
CA GLN A 39 5.00 -7.94 6.10
C GLN A 39 4.75 -7.62 4.64
N ILE A 40 5.51 -8.25 3.77
CA ILE A 40 5.32 -8.06 2.33
C ILE A 40 4.02 -8.74 1.92
N ILE A 41 3.17 -8.00 1.21
CA ILE A 41 1.93 -8.54 0.68
C ILE A 41 2.15 -8.86 -0.79
N PRO A 42 2.07 -10.14 -1.16
CA PRO A 42 2.26 -10.53 -2.56
C PRO A 42 1.28 -9.81 -3.48
N LYS A 43 1.73 -9.53 -4.69
CA LYS A 43 0.90 -8.83 -5.66
C LYS A 43 -0.43 -9.57 -5.90
N SER A 44 -0.40 -10.89 -5.89
CA SER A 44 -1.61 -11.70 -6.07
C SER A 44 -2.65 -11.48 -4.97
N ASN A 45 -2.25 -10.93 -3.83
CA ASN A 45 -3.16 -10.67 -2.72
C ASN A 45 -3.62 -9.21 -2.63
N HIS A 46 -3.13 -8.33 -3.49
CA HIS A 46 -3.47 -6.91 -3.41
C HIS A 46 -4.96 -6.67 -3.59
N GLU A 47 -5.61 -7.47 -4.40
CA GLU A 47 -7.02 -7.30 -4.69
C GLU A 47 -7.92 -7.74 -3.54
N SER A 48 -7.47 -8.68 -2.74
CA SER A 48 -8.26 -9.24 -1.64
C SER A 48 -7.87 -8.74 -0.26
N PHE A 49 -6.71 -8.12 -0.12
CA PHE A 49 -6.22 -7.68 1.18
C PHE A 49 -6.91 -6.39 1.60
N LEU A 50 -7.73 -6.46 2.65
CA LEU A 50 -8.43 -5.31 3.19
C LEU A 50 -7.53 -4.54 4.16
N ILE A 51 -7.46 -3.24 3.96
CA ILE A 51 -6.71 -2.36 4.85
C ILE A 51 -7.57 -2.07 6.07
N GLU A 52 -6.95 -2.07 7.25
CA GLU A 52 -7.64 -1.80 8.50
C GLU A 52 -7.11 -0.51 9.12
N ASP A 53 -7.95 0.10 9.95
CA ASP A 53 -7.56 1.29 10.69
C ASP A 53 -6.30 1.00 11.51
N GLY A 54 -5.35 1.93 11.46
CA GLY A 54 -4.10 1.79 12.20
C GLY A 54 -3.00 1.03 11.44
N ASP A 55 -3.29 0.51 10.27
CA ASP A 55 -2.26 -0.20 9.50
C ASP A 55 -1.12 0.71 9.10
N LYS A 56 0.09 0.16 9.14
CA LYS A 56 1.29 0.83 8.65
C LYS A 56 1.61 0.24 7.28
N ILE A 57 1.44 1.05 6.25
CA ILE A 57 1.65 0.61 4.87
C ILE A 57 2.86 1.32 4.30
N GLU A 58 3.77 0.53 3.73
CA GLU A 58 4.94 1.07 3.04
C GLU A 58 4.96 0.58 1.61
N ILE A 59 5.20 1.50 0.71
CA ILE A 59 5.35 1.18 -0.71
C ILE A 59 6.79 1.47 -1.08
N VAL A 60 7.50 0.41 -1.43
CA VAL A 60 8.93 0.48 -1.76
C VAL A 60 9.06 0.32 -3.26
N THR A 61 9.66 1.30 -3.91
CA THR A 61 9.83 1.26 -5.36
C THR A 61 11.27 0.91 -5.69
N ALA A 62 11.46 0.19 -6.79
CA ALA A 62 12.78 -0.10 -7.29
C ALA A 62 13.40 1.18 -7.83
N ILE A 63 14.61 1.48 -7.40
CA ILE A 63 15.31 2.70 -7.78
C ILE A 63 16.50 2.36 -8.65
N GLY A 64 16.69 3.17 -9.66
CA GLY A 64 17.90 3.14 -10.47
C GLY A 64 17.99 1.87 -11.28
N GLY A 65 17.76 1.85 -12.44
CA GLY A 65 18.02 0.86 -13.43
C GLY A 65 18.25 -0.57 -12.98
N GLY A 66 17.85 -0.81 -11.80
CA GLY A 66 17.96 -2.18 -11.30
C GLY A 66 16.99 -3.06 -12.01
#